data_4051ba6983a52ea3ff9cb32e4d65f855
#
_entry.id   4051ba6983a52ea3ff9cb32e4d65f855
#
_cell.length_a   1.000
_cell.length_b   1.000
_cell.length_c   1.000
_cell.angle_alpha   90.00
_cell.angle_beta   90.00
_cell.angle_gamma   90.00
#
_symmetry.space_group_name_H-M   'P 1'
#
loop_
_entity.id
_entity.type
_entity.pdbx_description
1 polymer ?
#
loop_
_entity_poly.entity_id
_entity_poly.type
_entity_poly.pdbx_seq_one_letter_code
_entity_poly.pdbx_strand_id
1 'polypeptide(L)'
;MGIDRPLTSDPGVRAVAADHRPASERVTVLRGADAVGVGRHLWTVVGVLGLVVVAAVLTISVVSAANDNGRISRMKEHGVAVTATVTSCIGNLGGSGSNGAGYTCRGRYVVAGTPYDEVIGAMTTFAAPGSHVAVTADPVHLSTIELTSAVLASRTSARRYVVPGALGVGLLVVTLALVRGVRRRGARHAAR
;
A
#
# COMPACT_ATOMS: atom_id res chain seq x y z
N MET A 1 67.86 -67.30 -9.02
CA MET A 1 68.46 -66.59 -7.87
C MET A 1 67.42 -65.70 -7.29
N GLY A 2 66.71 -66.17 -6.27
CA GLY A 2 65.72 -65.37 -5.53
C GLY A 2 66.37 -64.89 -4.26
N ILE A 3 66.07 -63.65 -3.89
CA ILE A 3 66.48 -63.12 -2.63
C ILE A 3 65.16 -62.71 -1.91
N ASP A 4 64.73 -63.66 -1.03
CA ASP A 4 63.68 -63.36 -0.06
C ASP A 4 64.25 -62.44 1.04
N ARG A 5 63.61 -61.28 1.19
CA ARG A 5 63.79 -60.41 2.38
C ARG A 5 62.64 -60.62 3.32
N PRO A 6 62.85 -60.93 4.59
CA PRO A 6 61.77 -60.98 5.57
C PRO A 6 61.39 -59.58 5.97
N LEU A 7 60.09 -59.31 5.94
CA LEU A 7 59.48 -58.10 6.49
C LEU A 7 59.50 -58.14 8.03
N THR A 8 60.31 -57.30 8.63
CA THR A 8 60.31 -57.04 10.09
C THR A 8 59.01 -56.41 10.47
N SER A 9 58.25 -57.13 11.28
CA SER A 9 57.04 -56.59 11.94
C SER A 9 57.44 -55.52 12.96
N ASP A 10 57.04 -54.33 12.78
CA ASP A 10 57.18 -53.20 13.72
C ASP A 10 56.02 -53.22 14.76
N PRO A 11 56.26 -53.56 16.03
CA PRO A 11 55.22 -53.60 17.05
C PRO A 11 55.21 -52.26 17.82
N GLY A 12 54.64 -51.21 17.19
CA GLY A 12 54.71 -49.92 17.91
C GLY A 12 53.66 -48.87 17.62
N VAL A 13 52.72 -49.14 16.79
CA VAL A 13 51.63 -48.16 16.59
C VAL A 13 50.43 -48.51 17.47
N ARG A 14 50.46 -48.03 18.74
CA ARG A 14 49.23 -47.92 19.51
C ARG A 14 48.30 -46.98 18.73
N ALA A 15 47.30 -47.52 18.12
CA ALA A 15 46.18 -46.75 17.60
C ALA A 15 45.52 -46.01 18.78
N VAL A 16 45.80 -44.72 18.90
CA VAL A 16 44.96 -43.79 19.66
C VAL A 16 43.61 -43.87 18.98
N ALA A 17 42.68 -44.57 19.59
CA ALA A 17 41.27 -44.53 19.19
C ALA A 17 40.82 -43.09 19.32
N ALA A 18 41.05 -42.28 18.29
CA ALA A 18 40.43 -41.00 18.14
C ALA A 18 38.94 -41.21 18.18
N ASP A 19 38.30 -40.73 19.19
CA ASP A 19 36.84 -40.68 19.36
C ASP A 19 36.25 -39.92 18.17
N HIS A 20 36.05 -40.61 17.07
CA HIS A 20 35.43 -40.14 15.86
C HIS A 20 33.91 -40.06 16.10
N ARG A 21 33.48 -39.19 17.04
CA ARG A 21 32.11 -38.76 17.00
C ARG A 21 31.92 -38.01 15.68
N PRO A 22 31.00 -38.46 14.84
CA PRO A 22 30.83 -37.89 13.52
C PRO A 22 30.52 -36.39 13.68
N ALA A 23 31.28 -35.55 13.01
CA ALA A 23 31.16 -34.08 13.05
C ALA A 23 29.74 -33.59 12.71
N SER A 24 28.93 -34.43 12.08
CA SER A 24 27.53 -34.22 11.78
C SER A 24 26.65 -34.08 13.03
N GLU A 25 26.98 -34.76 14.14
CA GLU A 25 26.18 -34.69 15.37
C GLU A 25 26.40 -33.36 16.15
N ARG A 26 27.59 -32.77 16.05
CA ARG A 26 27.87 -31.46 16.65
C ARG A 26 27.19 -30.31 15.87
N VAL A 27 27.02 -30.45 14.57
CA VAL A 27 26.39 -29.40 13.71
C VAL A 27 24.88 -29.36 13.92
N THR A 28 24.24 -30.51 14.19
CA THR A 28 22.78 -30.56 14.41
C THR A 28 22.36 -29.92 15.74
N VAL A 29 23.18 -30.07 16.79
CA VAL A 29 22.88 -29.47 18.11
C VAL A 29 23.00 -27.94 18.08
N LEU A 30 23.96 -27.38 17.33
CA LEU A 30 24.11 -25.94 17.18
C LEU A 30 23.04 -25.29 16.28
N ARG A 31 22.53 -26.01 15.29
CA ARG A 31 21.44 -25.49 14.41
C ARG A 31 20.06 -25.48 15.07
N GLY A 32 19.82 -26.31 16.06
CA GLY A 32 18.50 -26.46 16.68
C GLY A 32 18.18 -25.41 17.74
N ALA A 33 19.18 -24.86 18.43
CA ALA A 33 18.95 -23.98 19.57
C ALA A 33 18.66 -22.51 19.20
N ASP A 34 19.29 -22.00 18.14
CA ASP A 34 19.19 -20.57 17.80
C ASP A 34 18.11 -20.27 16.76
N ALA A 35 17.74 -21.23 15.90
CA ALA A 35 16.76 -21.00 14.83
C ALA A 35 15.33 -20.78 15.34
N VAL A 36 14.97 -21.37 16.47
CA VAL A 36 13.59 -21.29 17.01
C VAL A 36 13.31 -19.92 17.67
N GLY A 37 14.33 -19.30 18.26
CA GLY A 37 14.21 -17.99 18.92
C GLY A 37 14.11 -16.83 17.93
N VAL A 38 15.00 -16.80 16.96
CA VAL A 38 15.09 -15.71 15.95
C VAL A 38 13.86 -15.70 15.04
N GLY A 39 13.39 -16.88 14.61
CA GLY A 39 12.20 -16.98 13.76
C GLY A 39 10.94 -16.38 14.42
N ARG A 40 10.76 -16.59 15.72
CA ARG A 40 9.55 -16.11 16.43
C ARG A 40 9.53 -14.59 16.59
N HIS A 41 10.67 -13.97 16.88
CA HIS A 41 10.80 -12.52 16.96
C HIS A 41 10.64 -11.88 15.57
N LEU A 42 11.23 -12.45 14.54
CA LEU A 42 11.10 -11.98 13.17
C LEU A 42 9.62 -11.95 12.73
N TRP A 43 8.88 -13.04 12.94
CA TRP A 43 7.45 -13.09 12.61
C TRP A 43 6.60 -12.09 13.40
N THR A 44 6.96 -11.82 14.65
CA THR A 44 6.27 -10.82 15.45
C THR A 44 6.55 -9.41 14.91
N VAL A 45 7.80 -9.09 14.58
CA VAL A 45 8.19 -7.80 14.00
C VAL A 45 7.52 -7.58 12.65
N VAL A 46 7.54 -8.59 11.77
CA VAL A 46 6.87 -8.51 10.46
C VAL A 46 5.36 -8.33 10.63
N GLY A 47 4.74 -9.04 11.58
CA GLY A 47 3.31 -8.89 11.87
C GLY A 47 2.94 -7.49 12.38
N VAL A 48 3.72 -6.93 13.30
CA VAL A 48 3.51 -5.57 13.80
C VAL A 48 3.72 -4.53 12.71
N LEU A 49 4.80 -4.66 11.92
CA LEU A 49 5.06 -3.76 10.80
C LEU A 49 3.93 -3.80 9.76
N GLY A 50 3.46 -5.00 9.40
CA GLY A 50 2.32 -5.17 8.50
C GLY A 50 1.05 -4.48 9.02
N LEU A 51 0.76 -4.62 10.31
CA LEU A 51 -0.39 -3.99 10.97
C LEU A 51 -0.29 -2.46 10.92
N VAL A 52 0.89 -1.89 11.17
CA VAL A 52 1.14 -0.44 11.09
C VAL A 52 0.92 0.07 9.66
N VAL A 53 1.45 -0.64 8.66
CA VAL A 53 1.26 -0.26 7.24
C VAL A 53 -0.22 -0.28 6.85
N VAL A 54 -0.96 -1.32 7.21
CA VAL A 54 -2.40 -1.41 6.91
C VAL A 54 -3.18 -0.29 7.61
N ALA A 55 -2.86 0.01 8.88
CA ALA A 55 -3.49 1.11 9.60
C ALA A 55 -3.21 2.47 8.93
N ALA A 56 -1.98 2.72 8.48
CA ALA A 56 -1.61 3.94 7.75
C ALA A 56 -2.38 4.07 6.43
N VAL A 57 -2.44 3.01 5.62
CA VAL A 57 -3.19 2.99 4.35
C VAL A 57 -4.67 3.25 4.59
N LEU A 58 -5.25 2.66 5.63
CA LEU A 58 -6.65 2.85 6.00
C LEU A 58 -6.92 4.30 6.38
N THR A 59 -6.06 4.90 7.21
CA THR A 59 -6.19 6.30 7.62
C THR A 59 -6.14 7.23 6.41
N ILE A 60 -5.16 7.06 5.52
CA ILE A 60 -5.01 7.85 4.29
C ILE A 60 -6.27 7.70 3.43
N SER A 61 -6.77 6.48 3.25
CA SER A 61 -7.95 6.21 2.42
C SER A 61 -9.22 6.87 2.97
N VAL A 62 -9.43 6.85 4.29
CA VAL A 62 -10.58 7.52 4.93
C VAL A 62 -10.48 9.03 4.81
N VAL A 63 -9.31 9.61 5.08
CA VAL A 63 -9.08 11.05 4.98
C VAL A 63 -9.29 11.52 3.54
N SER A 64 -8.76 10.82 2.55
CA SER A 64 -8.95 11.14 1.13
C SER A 64 -10.43 11.10 0.75
N ALA A 65 -11.16 10.06 1.13
CA ALA A 65 -12.59 9.95 0.85
C ALA A 65 -13.42 11.07 1.51
N ALA A 66 -13.08 11.45 2.73
CA ALA A 66 -13.73 12.55 3.44
C ALA A 66 -13.46 13.90 2.76
N ASN A 67 -12.22 14.17 2.38
CA ASN A 67 -11.83 15.39 1.68
C ASN A 67 -12.54 15.52 0.33
N ASP A 68 -12.59 14.44 -0.46
CA ASP A 68 -13.27 14.44 -1.76
C ASP A 68 -14.78 14.71 -1.62
N ASN A 69 -15.43 14.04 -0.67
CA ASN A 69 -16.86 14.29 -0.41
C ASN A 69 -17.11 15.72 0.09
N GLY A 70 -16.26 16.23 0.98
CA GLY A 70 -16.34 17.60 1.45
C GLY A 70 -16.15 18.63 0.34
N ARG A 71 -15.20 18.39 -0.59
CA ARG A 71 -14.99 19.26 -1.77
C ARG A 71 -16.21 19.27 -2.68
N ILE A 72 -16.77 18.09 -3.00
CA ILE A 72 -17.97 18.01 -3.84
C ILE A 72 -19.15 18.75 -3.21
N SER A 73 -19.38 18.59 -1.91
CA SER A 73 -20.45 19.32 -1.21
C SER A 73 -20.23 20.84 -1.28
N ARG A 74 -19.03 21.32 -0.97
CA ARG A 74 -18.70 22.76 -1.06
C ARG A 74 -18.89 23.31 -2.48
N MET A 75 -18.42 22.60 -3.51
CA MET A 75 -18.60 23.04 -4.89
C MET A 75 -20.07 23.09 -5.31
N LYS A 76 -20.93 22.21 -4.79
CA LYS A 76 -22.36 22.22 -5.07
C LYS A 76 -23.10 23.35 -4.38
N GLU A 77 -22.77 23.62 -3.12
CA GLU A 77 -23.50 24.58 -2.28
C GLU A 77 -22.97 26.00 -2.45
N HIS A 78 -21.67 26.14 -2.65
CA HIS A 78 -21.00 27.43 -2.62
C HIS A 78 -20.05 27.66 -3.81
N GLY A 79 -20.01 26.75 -4.78
CA GLY A 79 -19.12 26.86 -5.93
C GLY A 79 -19.42 28.08 -6.78
N VAL A 80 -18.37 28.72 -7.28
CA VAL A 80 -18.49 29.89 -8.16
C VAL A 80 -18.60 29.39 -9.61
N ALA A 81 -19.78 29.57 -10.22
CA ALA A 81 -19.99 29.23 -11.63
C ALA A 81 -19.28 30.25 -12.52
N VAL A 82 -18.41 29.78 -13.40
CA VAL A 82 -17.65 30.60 -14.35
C VAL A 82 -17.59 29.93 -15.72
N THR A 83 -17.31 30.72 -16.74
CA THR A 83 -17.04 30.19 -18.09
C THR A 83 -15.54 30.19 -18.33
N ALA A 84 -14.97 29.02 -18.59
CA ALA A 84 -13.57 28.89 -18.97
C ALA A 84 -13.44 28.78 -20.48
N THR A 85 -12.46 29.47 -21.05
CA THR A 85 -12.05 29.31 -22.46
C THR A 85 -10.95 28.28 -22.52
N VAL A 86 -11.18 27.18 -23.23
CA VAL A 86 -10.20 26.09 -23.37
C VAL A 86 -8.96 26.60 -24.10
N THR A 87 -7.79 26.45 -23.50
CA THR A 87 -6.49 26.85 -24.08
C THR A 87 -5.79 25.68 -24.75
N SER A 88 -5.90 24.48 -24.16
CA SER A 88 -5.34 23.25 -24.72
C SER A 88 -6.11 22.04 -24.19
N CYS A 89 -6.13 20.95 -24.98
CA CYS A 89 -6.76 19.70 -24.56
C CYS A 89 -5.97 18.52 -25.13
N ILE A 90 -5.50 17.63 -24.26
CA ILE A 90 -4.65 16.48 -24.60
C ILE A 90 -5.42 15.21 -24.20
N GLY A 91 -5.48 14.24 -25.12
CA GLY A 91 -6.02 12.92 -24.83
C GLY A 91 -5.00 12.09 -24.03
N ASN A 92 -5.42 11.49 -22.94
CA ASN A 92 -4.62 10.60 -22.10
C ASN A 92 -5.10 9.16 -22.26
N LEU A 93 -4.19 8.27 -22.65
CA LEU A 93 -4.41 6.82 -22.59
C LEU A 93 -4.03 6.36 -21.18
N GLY A 94 -4.97 5.75 -20.44
CA GLY A 94 -4.73 5.26 -19.09
C GLY A 94 -5.30 6.12 -17.95
N GLY A 95 -6.18 7.08 -18.24
CA GLY A 95 -6.89 7.85 -17.19
C GLY A 95 -7.88 6.99 -16.39
N SER A 96 -8.19 7.44 -15.16
CA SER A 96 -9.11 6.76 -14.21
C SER A 96 -10.59 6.77 -14.64
N GLY A 97 -10.90 7.01 -15.89
CA GLY A 97 -12.26 6.92 -16.43
C GLY A 97 -12.67 5.47 -16.65
N SER A 98 -13.97 5.20 -16.70
CA SER A 98 -14.56 3.87 -16.92
C SER A 98 -14.06 3.15 -18.19
N ASN A 99 -13.42 3.85 -19.11
CA ASN A 99 -12.92 3.32 -20.39
C ASN A 99 -11.39 3.49 -20.53
N GLY A 100 -10.66 3.88 -19.49
CA GLY A 100 -9.20 4.08 -19.55
C GLY A 100 -8.75 5.21 -20.48
N ALA A 101 -9.67 5.97 -21.07
CA ALA A 101 -9.39 7.12 -21.92
C ALA A 101 -10.01 8.37 -21.27
N GLY A 102 -9.26 9.44 -21.21
CA GLY A 102 -9.70 10.72 -20.68
C GLY A 102 -9.02 11.87 -21.41
N TYR A 103 -9.47 13.07 -21.12
CA TYR A 103 -8.86 14.29 -21.65
C TYR A 103 -8.39 15.16 -20.50
N THR A 104 -7.21 15.73 -20.63
CA THR A 104 -6.71 16.80 -19.76
C THR A 104 -6.78 18.09 -20.54
N CYS A 105 -7.79 18.91 -20.22
CA CYS A 105 -7.96 20.20 -20.86
C CYS A 105 -7.61 21.31 -19.89
N ARG A 106 -6.90 22.34 -20.34
CA ARG A 106 -6.65 23.58 -19.60
C ARG A 106 -7.61 24.65 -20.09
N GLY A 107 -8.03 25.50 -19.16
CA GLY A 107 -8.92 26.61 -19.47
C GLY A 107 -8.56 27.88 -18.74
N ARG A 108 -8.71 29.01 -19.44
CA ARG A 108 -8.52 30.33 -18.87
C ARG A 108 -9.88 30.90 -18.45
N TYR A 109 -9.96 31.43 -17.25
CA TYR A 109 -11.15 32.02 -16.69
C TYR A 109 -10.77 33.18 -15.73
N VAL A 110 -11.76 33.98 -15.35
CA VAL A 110 -11.57 35.10 -14.43
C VAL A 110 -12.56 34.97 -13.27
N VAL A 111 -12.04 35.03 -12.05
CA VAL A 111 -12.85 35.06 -10.82
C VAL A 111 -12.46 36.27 -10.00
N ALA A 112 -13.45 37.10 -9.62
CA ALA A 112 -13.22 38.30 -8.83
C ALA A 112 -12.13 39.25 -9.41
N GLY A 113 -12.04 39.32 -10.76
CA GLY A 113 -11.04 40.13 -11.44
C GLY A 113 -9.65 39.49 -11.59
N THR A 114 -9.42 38.30 -11.01
CA THR A 114 -8.14 37.59 -11.11
C THR A 114 -8.22 36.56 -12.22
N PRO A 115 -7.28 36.56 -13.21
CA PRO A 115 -7.23 35.57 -14.25
C PRO A 115 -6.53 34.30 -13.74
N TYR A 116 -7.04 33.15 -14.12
CA TYR A 116 -6.51 31.81 -13.87
C TYR A 116 -6.34 31.05 -15.18
N ASP A 117 -5.36 30.14 -15.26
CA ASP A 117 -5.16 29.20 -16.38
C ASP A 117 -4.87 27.83 -15.78
N GLU A 118 -5.93 27.01 -15.61
CA GLU A 118 -5.86 25.79 -14.83
C GLU A 118 -6.45 24.59 -15.56
N VAL A 119 -6.15 23.38 -15.05
CA VAL A 119 -6.71 22.15 -15.57
C VAL A 119 -8.17 22.03 -15.17
N ILE A 120 -9.05 21.80 -16.17
CA ILE A 120 -10.47 21.57 -15.94
C ILE A 120 -10.66 20.10 -15.50
N GLY A 121 -11.10 19.92 -14.25
CA GLY A 121 -11.39 18.59 -13.72
C GLY A 121 -12.60 17.93 -14.36
N ALA A 122 -12.61 16.59 -14.33
CA ALA A 122 -13.71 15.73 -14.80
C ALA A 122 -14.07 15.85 -16.29
N MET A 123 -13.16 16.29 -17.15
CA MET A 123 -13.35 16.29 -18.61
C MET A 123 -13.30 14.86 -19.16
N THR A 124 -14.41 14.40 -19.72
CA THR A 124 -14.51 13.09 -20.36
C THR A 124 -14.55 13.17 -21.89
N THR A 125 -14.74 14.36 -22.43
CA THR A 125 -14.85 14.63 -23.87
C THR A 125 -13.82 15.66 -24.30
N PHE A 126 -13.37 15.57 -25.54
CA PHE A 126 -12.48 16.57 -26.11
C PHE A 126 -13.22 17.90 -26.28
N ALA A 127 -12.55 18.98 -25.89
CA ALA A 127 -13.00 20.34 -26.16
C ALA A 127 -11.96 21.07 -27.02
N ALA A 128 -12.40 21.66 -28.12
CA ALA A 128 -11.49 22.37 -29.02
C ALA A 128 -10.90 23.62 -28.35
N PRO A 129 -9.61 23.93 -28.55
CA PRO A 129 -9.04 25.19 -28.12
C PRO A 129 -9.89 26.38 -28.60
N GLY A 130 -10.13 27.35 -27.71
CA GLY A 130 -11.01 28.49 -28.00
C GLY A 130 -12.49 28.24 -27.63
N SER A 131 -12.91 27.00 -27.37
CA SER A 131 -14.29 26.72 -26.95
C SER A 131 -14.54 27.19 -25.51
N HIS A 132 -15.81 27.53 -25.24
CA HIS A 132 -16.25 27.94 -23.91
C HIS A 132 -16.91 26.79 -23.18
N VAL A 133 -16.50 26.54 -21.94
CA VAL A 133 -17.01 25.45 -21.09
C VAL A 133 -17.47 26.01 -19.77
N ALA A 134 -18.66 25.61 -19.32
CA ALA A 134 -19.16 25.98 -18.01
C ALA A 134 -18.44 25.15 -16.93
N VAL A 135 -17.76 25.83 -16.03
CA VAL A 135 -17.01 25.22 -14.93
C VAL A 135 -17.41 25.83 -13.60
N THR A 136 -17.21 25.09 -12.53
CA THR A 136 -17.44 25.52 -11.16
C THR A 136 -16.11 25.56 -10.42
N ALA A 137 -15.73 26.72 -9.89
CA ALA A 137 -14.54 26.90 -9.07
C ALA A 137 -14.84 26.60 -7.60
N ASP A 138 -13.89 25.97 -6.92
CA ASP A 138 -13.95 25.74 -5.48
C ASP A 138 -13.86 27.09 -4.76
N PRO A 139 -14.79 27.45 -3.88
CA PRO A 139 -14.79 28.77 -3.19
C PRO A 139 -13.57 28.93 -2.27
N VAL A 140 -12.94 27.88 -1.80
CA VAL A 140 -11.74 27.90 -0.96
C VAL A 140 -10.46 27.94 -1.80
N HIS A 141 -10.47 27.25 -2.94
CA HIS A 141 -9.33 27.13 -3.85
C HIS A 141 -9.76 27.48 -5.28
N LEU A 142 -9.83 28.78 -5.58
CA LEU A 142 -10.31 29.29 -6.87
C LEU A 142 -9.53 28.79 -8.09
N SER A 143 -8.31 28.28 -7.89
CA SER A 143 -7.51 27.59 -8.92
C SER A 143 -8.00 26.16 -9.21
N THR A 144 -8.88 25.61 -8.39
CA THR A 144 -9.45 24.27 -8.61
C THR A 144 -10.81 24.40 -9.26
N ILE A 145 -10.91 23.98 -10.53
CA ILE A 145 -12.14 24.03 -11.31
C ILE A 145 -12.56 22.64 -11.78
N GLU A 146 -13.85 22.39 -11.80
CA GLU A 146 -14.44 21.17 -12.37
C GLU A 146 -15.57 21.52 -13.33
N LEU A 147 -15.83 20.63 -14.29
CA LEU A 147 -16.95 20.78 -15.21
C LEU A 147 -18.26 20.87 -14.42
N THR A 148 -19.06 21.93 -14.64
CA THR A 148 -20.32 22.16 -13.89
C THR A 148 -21.27 20.97 -13.98
N SER A 149 -21.41 20.37 -15.17
CA SER A 149 -22.24 19.19 -15.36
C SER A 149 -21.74 17.98 -14.52
N ALA A 150 -20.43 17.81 -14.37
CA ALA A 150 -19.84 16.76 -13.54
C ALA A 150 -20.06 17.02 -12.05
N VAL A 151 -19.93 18.27 -11.61
CA VAL A 151 -20.22 18.66 -10.22
C VAL A 151 -21.68 18.38 -9.89
N LEU A 152 -22.62 18.73 -10.75
CA LEU A 152 -24.05 18.51 -10.55
C LEU A 152 -24.39 17.01 -10.57
N ALA A 153 -23.78 16.25 -11.48
CA ALA A 153 -23.97 14.80 -11.59
C ALA A 153 -23.29 14.00 -10.46
N SER A 154 -22.23 14.57 -9.87
CA SER A 154 -21.51 13.87 -8.78
C SER A 154 -22.43 13.73 -7.57
N ARG A 155 -22.43 12.55 -6.95
CA ARG A 155 -23.15 12.30 -5.70
C ARG A 155 -22.13 12.01 -4.60
N THR A 156 -22.34 12.58 -3.42
CA THR A 156 -21.66 12.11 -2.22
C THR A 156 -22.02 10.65 -2.04
N SER A 157 -21.10 9.77 -2.25
CA SER A 157 -21.38 8.33 -2.31
C SER A 157 -20.79 7.61 -1.11
N ALA A 158 -21.67 6.98 -0.31
CA ALA A 158 -21.26 6.05 0.72
C ALA A 158 -20.39 4.89 0.15
N ARG A 159 -20.51 4.61 -1.15
CA ARG A 159 -19.71 3.57 -1.85
C ARG A 159 -18.21 3.84 -1.76
N ARG A 160 -17.78 5.11 -1.63
CA ARG A 160 -16.36 5.47 -1.44
C ARG A 160 -15.79 4.96 -0.12
N TYR A 161 -16.65 4.70 0.87
CA TYR A 161 -16.26 4.15 2.17
C TYR A 161 -16.31 2.62 2.22
N VAL A 162 -16.76 1.94 1.16
CA VAL A 162 -16.85 0.46 1.15
C VAL A 162 -15.46 -0.16 1.24
N VAL A 163 -14.51 0.34 0.46
CA VAL A 163 -13.13 -0.19 0.48
C VAL A 163 -12.46 0.06 1.83
N PRO A 164 -12.38 1.31 2.36
CA PRO A 164 -11.80 1.54 3.68
C PRO A 164 -12.57 0.83 4.80
N GLY A 165 -13.89 0.70 4.69
CA GLY A 165 -14.71 -0.07 5.64
C GLY A 165 -14.37 -1.56 5.64
N ALA A 166 -14.25 -2.18 4.49
CA ALA A 166 -13.86 -3.59 4.36
C ALA A 166 -12.44 -3.83 4.92
N LEU A 167 -11.50 -2.94 4.63
CA LEU A 167 -10.14 -3.00 5.19
C LEU A 167 -10.16 -2.84 6.72
N GLY A 168 -10.98 -1.95 7.26
CA GLY A 168 -11.13 -1.75 8.69
C GLY A 168 -11.66 -2.99 9.41
N VAL A 169 -12.69 -3.63 8.86
CA VAL A 169 -13.24 -4.90 9.38
C VAL A 169 -12.19 -6.00 9.31
N GLY A 170 -11.48 -6.13 8.20
CA GLY A 170 -10.39 -7.10 8.04
C GLY A 170 -9.31 -6.93 9.11
N LEU A 171 -8.87 -5.69 9.33
CA LEU A 171 -7.88 -5.35 10.36
C LEU A 171 -8.37 -5.73 11.77
N LEU A 172 -9.63 -5.42 12.08
CA LEU A 172 -10.25 -5.78 13.36
C LEU A 172 -10.24 -7.30 13.58
N VAL A 173 -10.64 -8.06 12.58
CA VAL A 173 -10.68 -9.54 12.65
C VAL A 173 -9.28 -10.11 12.89
N VAL A 174 -8.27 -9.63 12.15
CA VAL A 174 -6.89 -10.07 12.31
C VAL A 174 -6.37 -9.74 13.71
N THR A 175 -6.63 -8.53 14.19
CA THR A 175 -6.19 -8.09 15.54
C THR A 175 -6.83 -8.96 16.62
N LEU A 176 -8.13 -9.22 16.54
CA LEU A 176 -8.84 -10.08 17.48
C LEU A 176 -8.31 -11.53 17.45
N ALA A 177 -8.00 -12.05 16.27
CA ALA A 177 -7.42 -13.39 16.13
C ALA A 177 -6.03 -13.47 16.76
N LEU A 178 -5.19 -12.46 16.58
CA LEU A 178 -3.87 -12.38 17.20
C LEU A 178 -3.96 -12.30 18.72
N VAL A 179 -4.83 -11.45 19.27
CA VAL A 179 -5.02 -11.31 20.73
C VAL A 179 -5.50 -12.62 21.34
N ARG A 180 -6.47 -13.29 20.69
CA ARG A 180 -6.94 -14.60 21.14
C ARG A 180 -5.86 -15.67 21.08
N GLY A 181 -5.04 -15.66 20.02
CA GLY A 181 -3.92 -16.58 19.87
C GLY A 181 -2.88 -16.43 20.98
N VAL A 182 -2.52 -15.18 21.33
CA VAL A 182 -1.60 -14.89 22.42
C VAL A 182 -2.16 -15.34 23.78
N ARG A 183 -3.42 -15.00 24.07
CA ARG A 183 -4.07 -15.39 25.33
C ARG A 183 -4.15 -16.91 25.51
N ARG A 184 -4.47 -17.66 24.45
CA ARG A 184 -4.52 -19.14 24.50
C ARG A 184 -3.16 -19.76 24.75
N ARG A 185 -2.07 -19.17 24.24
CA ARG A 185 -0.70 -19.66 24.49
C ARG A 185 -0.26 -19.39 25.93
N GLY A 186 -0.57 -18.22 26.48
CA GLY A 186 -0.31 -17.88 27.88
C GLY A 186 -0.98 -18.83 28.86
N ALA A 187 -2.27 -19.17 28.63
CA ALA A 187 -3.00 -20.09 29.49
C ALA A 187 -2.42 -21.51 29.51
N ARG A 188 -1.85 -21.99 28.38
CA ARG A 188 -1.20 -23.33 28.32
C ARG A 188 0.13 -23.38 29.05
N HIS A 189 0.85 -22.27 29.18
CA HIS A 189 2.10 -22.21 29.95
C HIS A 189 1.87 -22.09 31.46
N ALA A 190 0.75 -21.52 31.89
CA ALA A 190 0.39 -21.43 33.31
C ALA A 190 -0.18 -22.74 33.91
N ALA A 191 -0.59 -23.68 33.06
CA ALA A 191 -1.15 -24.98 33.46
C ALA A 191 -0.12 -26.13 33.49
N ARG A 192 1.16 -25.84 33.23
CA ARG A 192 2.29 -26.77 33.34
C ARG A 192 3.18 -26.40 34.50
#